data_0f982387cc22fdfe68aca6374cc61292
#
_entry.id   0f982387cc22fdfe68aca6374cc61292
#
_cell.length_a   1.000
_cell.length_b   1.000
_cell.length_c   1.000
_cell.angle_alpha   90.00
_cell.angle_beta   90.00
_cell.angle_gamma   90.00
#
_symmetry.space_group_name_H-M   'P 1'
#
loop_
_entity.id
_entity.type
_entity.pdbx_description
1 polymer ?
#
loop_
_entity_poly.entity_id
_entity_poly.type
_entity_poly.pdbx_seq_one_letter_code
_entity_poly.pdbx_strand_id
1 'polypeptide(L)'
;YDNEGNTVSSTDGNGNTTRYTYDGLNRAISSTNAEGNTAYNTYDADGRMVKSVNEEGAETAYAYDADGRLISMTDALGNVTGFEYDSRDRVIKVTDAKGNATTFTYDLAGNVKSETNAKGVVTSYAYDANGNLTSMTDAAGTVTYTYDALNRVTSVKDRRGNTQFFTYDATDRIVQVKDRNGNATRYVYDGNGNIVKTIDALGTESVFTYNKNDQLISTDLHRVDALNGVDSHEITLYEYDGRNLVTKEINALGDSTVYVYDGNGYVKQ
;
A
#
# COMPACT_ATOMS: atom_id res chain seq x y z
N TYR A 1 -23.91 -23.01 -7.57
CA TYR A 1 -23.49 -22.84 -8.96
C TYR A 1 -24.66 -23.19 -9.87
N ASP A 2 -24.72 -22.58 -11.08
CA ASP A 2 -25.62 -22.99 -12.15
C ASP A 2 -24.99 -24.13 -13.00
N ASN A 3 -25.67 -24.50 -14.10
CA ASN A 3 -25.20 -25.57 -14.99
C ASN A 3 -23.97 -25.18 -15.81
N GLU A 4 -23.74 -23.89 -16.01
CA GLU A 4 -22.59 -23.30 -16.71
C GLU A 4 -21.39 -23.11 -15.77
N GLY A 5 -21.53 -23.36 -14.45
CA GLY A 5 -20.51 -23.26 -13.43
C GLY A 5 -20.37 -21.85 -12.80
N ASN A 6 -21.32 -20.95 -13.05
CA ASN A 6 -21.32 -19.64 -12.42
C ASN A 6 -21.77 -19.71 -10.97
N THR A 7 -21.17 -18.94 -10.08
CA THR A 7 -21.57 -18.86 -8.67
C THR A 7 -22.90 -18.09 -8.52
N VAL A 8 -24.00 -18.78 -8.29
CA VAL A 8 -25.33 -18.14 -8.12
C VAL A 8 -25.56 -17.66 -6.70
N SER A 9 -24.81 -18.16 -5.71
CA SER A 9 -24.82 -17.62 -4.35
C SER A 9 -23.51 -17.91 -3.62
N SER A 10 -23.17 -17.03 -2.68
CA SER A 10 -22.02 -17.17 -1.77
C SER A 10 -22.45 -16.75 -0.37
N THR A 11 -22.08 -17.53 0.66
CA THR A 11 -22.40 -17.24 2.07
C THR A 11 -21.08 -17.04 2.82
N ASP A 12 -20.97 -15.92 3.55
CA ASP A 12 -19.80 -15.62 4.37
C ASP A 12 -19.80 -16.38 5.72
N GLY A 13 -18.72 -16.25 6.51
CA GLY A 13 -18.58 -16.89 7.80
C GLY A 13 -19.60 -16.44 8.88
N ASN A 14 -20.32 -15.33 8.64
CA ASN A 14 -21.39 -14.80 9.50
C ASN A 14 -22.77 -15.24 9.07
N GLY A 15 -22.88 -16.00 7.95
CA GLY A 15 -24.13 -16.48 7.41
C GLY A 15 -24.83 -15.52 6.43
N ASN A 16 -24.22 -14.41 6.07
CA ASN A 16 -24.76 -13.49 5.08
C ASN A 16 -24.62 -14.07 3.68
N THR A 17 -25.73 -14.13 2.94
CA THR A 17 -25.74 -14.73 1.59
C THR A 17 -25.93 -13.66 0.52
N THR A 18 -24.99 -13.59 -0.43
CA THR A 18 -25.09 -12.79 -1.66
C THR A 18 -25.52 -13.71 -2.80
N ARG A 19 -26.46 -13.27 -3.63
CA ARG A 19 -26.97 -13.98 -4.81
C ARG A 19 -26.60 -13.22 -6.07
N TYR A 20 -26.29 -13.98 -7.13
CA TYR A 20 -25.87 -13.44 -8.43
C TYR A 20 -26.77 -13.95 -9.54
N THR A 21 -26.99 -13.11 -10.57
CA THR A 21 -27.63 -13.53 -11.82
C THR A 21 -26.71 -13.19 -13.00
N TYR A 22 -26.85 -13.97 -14.05
CA TYR A 22 -25.97 -13.88 -15.22
C TYR A 22 -26.81 -13.74 -16.50
N ASP A 23 -26.23 -13.14 -17.53
CA ASP A 23 -26.80 -13.16 -18.87
C ASP A 23 -26.38 -14.42 -19.63
N GLY A 24 -26.90 -14.56 -20.88
CA GLY A 24 -26.61 -15.73 -21.73
C GLY A 24 -25.13 -15.86 -22.18
N LEU A 25 -24.27 -14.90 -21.84
CA LEU A 25 -22.82 -14.92 -22.08
C LEU A 25 -22.02 -15.12 -20.77
N ASN A 26 -22.68 -15.55 -19.70
CA ASN A 26 -22.10 -15.79 -18.36
C ASN A 26 -21.52 -14.53 -17.71
N ARG A 27 -22.01 -13.33 -18.06
CA ARG A 27 -21.61 -12.08 -17.41
C ARG A 27 -22.56 -11.78 -16.26
N ALA A 28 -22.02 -11.42 -15.08
CA ALA A 28 -22.82 -11.07 -13.91
C ALA A 28 -23.61 -9.77 -14.13
N ILE A 29 -24.95 -9.86 -14.23
CA ILE A 29 -25.85 -8.72 -14.44
C ILE A 29 -26.48 -8.21 -13.16
N SER A 30 -26.51 -8.99 -12.09
CA SER A 30 -26.91 -8.49 -10.77
C SER A 30 -26.22 -9.22 -9.63
N SER A 31 -26.12 -8.52 -8.48
CA SER A 31 -25.79 -9.11 -7.17
C SER A 31 -26.73 -8.58 -6.11
N THR A 32 -27.36 -9.48 -5.32
CA THR A 32 -28.26 -9.14 -4.23
C THR A 32 -27.63 -9.57 -2.91
N ASN A 33 -27.43 -8.62 -1.98
CA ASN A 33 -26.86 -8.91 -0.67
C ASN A 33 -27.87 -9.56 0.29
N ALA A 34 -27.43 -9.90 1.51
CA ALA A 34 -28.26 -10.56 2.53
C ALA A 34 -29.45 -9.68 3.00
N GLU A 35 -29.35 -8.36 2.87
CA GLU A 35 -30.37 -7.38 3.23
C GLU A 35 -31.41 -7.20 2.12
N GLY A 36 -31.18 -7.79 0.93
CA GLY A 36 -32.08 -7.73 -0.23
C GLY A 36 -31.81 -6.54 -1.17
N ASN A 37 -30.75 -5.75 -0.93
CA ASN A 37 -30.35 -4.68 -1.82
C ASN A 37 -29.62 -5.26 -3.03
N THR A 38 -29.92 -4.74 -4.23
CA THR A 38 -29.41 -5.32 -5.48
C THR A 38 -28.61 -4.30 -6.29
N ALA A 39 -27.40 -4.65 -6.64
CA ALA A 39 -26.59 -3.96 -7.63
C ALA A 39 -26.79 -4.58 -9.02
N TYR A 40 -26.67 -3.75 -10.08
CA TYR A 40 -26.87 -4.18 -11.47
C TYR A 40 -25.74 -3.74 -12.38
N ASN A 41 -25.44 -4.57 -13.39
CA ASN A 41 -24.50 -4.25 -14.44
C ASN A 41 -25.17 -4.42 -15.82
N THR A 42 -24.83 -3.53 -16.74
CA THR A 42 -25.28 -3.61 -18.14
C THR A 42 -24.05 -3.60 -19.05
N TYR A 43 -24.09 -4.41 -20.07
CA TYR A 43 -22.99 -4.58 -21.02
C TYR A 43 -23.43 -4.26 -22.45
N ASP A 44 -22.51 -3.78 -23.26
CA ASP A 44 -22.70 -3.64 -24.70
C ASP A 44 -22.53 -4.99 -25.45
N ALA A 45 -22.68 -4.94 -26.77
CA ALA A 45 -22.56 -6.12 -27.61
C ALA A 45 -21.12 -6.72 -27.62
N ASP A 46 -20.11 -5.88 -27.36
CA ASP A 46 -18.70 -6.28 -27.28
C ASP A 46 -18.32 -6.82 -25.90
N GLY A 47 -19.26 -6.82 -24.94
CA GLY A 47 -19.05 -7.33 -23.58
C GLY A 47 -18.46 -6.31 -22.60
N ARG A 48 -18.37 -5.04 -22.97
CA ARG A 48 -17.86 -3.98 -22.10
C ARG A 48 -18.98 -3.47 -21.20
N MET A 49 -18.69 -3.21 -19.92
CA MET A 49 -19.69 -2.65 -18.99
C MET A 49 -20.00 -1.20 -19.37
N VAL A 50 -21.22 -0.91 -19.75
CA VAL A 50 -21.64 0.45 -20.10
C VAL A 50 -22.39 1.15 -18.96
N LYS A 51 -22.82 0.39 -17.93
CA LYS A 51 -23.52 0.93 -16.78
C LYS A 51 -23.38 -0.01 -15.58
N SER A 52 -23.17 0.57 -14.41
CA SER A 52 -23.33 -0.10 -13.13
C SER A 52 -24.27 0.71 -12.24
N VAL A 53 -25.08 0.03 -11.43
CA VAL A 53 -25.95 0.62 -10.40
C VAL A 53 -25.58 -0.09 -9.09
N ASN A 54 -25.19 0.65 -8.06
CA ASN A 54 -24.86 0.05 -6.77
C ASN A 54 -26.13 -0.33 -5.97
N GLU A 55 -25.96 -0.92 -4.80
CA GLU A 55 -27.04 -1.35 -3.92
C GLU A 55 -27.93 -0.21 -3.41
N GLU A 56 -27.43 1.04 -3.40
CA GLU A 56 -28.17 2.25 -3.03
C GLU A 56 -28.85 2.93 -4.22
N GLY A 57 -28.73 2.34 -5.43
CA GLY A 57 -29.32 2.86 -6.66
C GLY A 57 -28.47 3.95 -7.35
N ALA A 58 -27.23 4.19 -6.88
CA ALA A 58 -26.34 5.14 -7.54
C ALA A 58 -25.81 4.55 -8.84
N GLU A 59 -25.99 5.29 -9.94
CA GLU A 59 -25.61 4.88 -11.29
C GLU A 59 -24.24 5.42 -11.69
N THR A 60 -23.43 4.58 -12.33
CA THR A 60 -22.23 4.98 -13.06
C THR A 60 -22.33 4.50 -14.50
N ALA A 61 -22.18 5.42 -15.46
CA ALA A 61 -22.17 5.11 -16.90
C ALA A 61 -20.76 5.19 -17.48
N TYR A 62 -20.47 4.33 -18.44
CA TYR A 62 -19.18 4.21 -19.10
C TYR A 62 -19.36 4.32 -20.63
N ALA A 63 -18.49 5.08 -21.28
CA ALA A 63 -18.45 5.14 -22.75
C ALA A 63 -17.07 4.77 -23.26
N TYR A 64 -17.04 4.11 -24.42
CA TYR A 64 -15.83 3.58 -25.05
C TYR A 64 -15.72 4.10 -26.47
N ASP A 65 -14.48 4.22 -26.95
CA ASP A 65 -14.21 4.47 -28.37
C ASP A 65 -14.31 3.19 -29.23
N ALA A 66 -14.05 3.32 -30.51
CA ALA A 66 -14.11 2.19 -31.42
C ALA A 66 -13.05 1.11 -31.16
N ASP A 67 -11.94 1.47 -30.50
CA ASP A 67 -10.87 0.56 -30.13
C ASP A 67 -11.14 -0.13 -28.77
N GLY A 68 -12.27 0.21 -28.11
CA GLY A 68 -12.69 -0.36 -26.82
C GLY A 68 -12.07 0.31 -25.60
N ARG A 69 -11.42 1.47 -25.75
CA ARG A 69 -10.82 2.22 -24.63
C ARG A 69 -11.87 3.09 -23.95
N LEU A 70 -11.86 3.16 -22.63
CA LEU A 70 -12.78 3.99 -21.86
C LEU A 70 -12.53 5.48 -22.11
N ILE A 71 -13.46 6.18 -22.77
CA ILE A 71 -13.33 7.62 -23.05
C ILE A 71 -14.06 8.50 -22.04
N SER A 72 -15.07 7.97 -21.34
CA SER A 72 -15.71 8.71 -20.24
C SER A 72 -16.35 7.80 -19.21
N MET A 73 -16.42 8.33 -17.98
CA MET A 73 -17.16 7.78 -16.88
C MET A 73 -18.05 8.89 -16.31
N THR A 74 -19.35 8.61 -16.12
CA THR A 74 -20.32 9.54 -15.52
C THR A 74 -20.86 8.95 -14.23
N ASP A 75 -20.71 9.66 -13.11
CA ASP A 75 -21.21 9.23 -11.81
C ASP A 75 -22.73 9.52 -11.64
N ALA A 76 -23.30 9.08 -10.51
CA ALA A 76 -24.71 9.26 -10.18
C ALA A 76 -25.15 10.74 -10.03
N LEU A 77 -24.21 11.65 -9.84
CA LEU A 77 -24.46 13.09 -9.76
C LEU A 77 -24.34 13.79 -11.13
N GLY A 78 -24.02 13.01 -12.19
CA GLY A 78 -23.79 13.53 -13.53
C GLY A 78 -22.41 14.12 -13.74
N ASN A 79 -21.46 13.91 -12.82
CA ASN A 79 -20.08 14.33 -13.01
C ASN A 79 -19.40 13.44 -14.05
N VAL A 80 -18.80 14.04 -15.05
CA VAL A 80 -18.11 13.32 -16.14
C VAL A 80 -16.60 13.42 -15.95
N THR A 81 -15.93 12.25 -15.93
CA THR A 81 -14.48 12.15 -16.07
C THR A 81 -14.18 11.65 -17.48
N GLY A 82 -13.37 12.40 -18.23
CA GLY A 82 -12.98 12.07 -19.61
C GLY A 82 -11.54 11.61 -19.72
N PHE A 83 -11.26 10.74 -20.71
CA PHE A 83 -9.93 10.17 -20.98
C PHE A 83 -9.58 10.33 -22.45
N GLU A 84 -8.33 10.71 -22.74
CA GLU A 84 -7.77 10.75 -24.10
C GLU A 84 -6.52 9.86 -24.14
N TYR A 85 -6.28 9.24 -25.30
CA TYR A 85 -5.23 8.25 -25.48
C TYR A 85 -4.32 8.60 -26.66
N ASP A 86 -3.07 8.17 -26.59
CA ASP A 86 -2.16 8.19 -27.73
C ASP A 86 -2.37 6.93 -28.62
N SER A 87 -1.60 6.85 -29.72
CA SER A 87 -1.65 5.72 -30.65
C SER A 87 -1.11 4.40 -30.11
N ARG A 88 -0.62 4.37 -28.85
CA ARG A 88 -0.15 3.19 -28.14
C ARG A 88 -1.07 2.84 -26.96
N ASP A 89 -2.30 3.35 -26.95
CA ASP A 89 -3.33 3.15 -25.91
C ASP A 89 -2.94 3.64 -24.52
N ARG A 90 -2.01 4.60 -24.44
CA ARG A 90 -1.62 5.20 -23.16
C ARG A 90 -2.44 6.47 -22.92
N VAL A 91 -2.92 6.66 -21.69
CA VAL A 91 -3.69 7.86 -21.29
C VAL A 91 -2.80 9.10 -21.39
N ILE A 92 -3.12 10.04 -22.28
CA ILE A 92 -2.40 11.32 -22.41
C ILE A 92 -3.12 12.46 -21.73
N LYS A 93 -4.42 12.30 -21.39
CA LYS A 93 -5.18 13.33 -20.69
C LYS A 93 -6.33 12.72 -19.89
N VAL A 94 -6.53 13.23 -18.68
CA VAL A 94 -7.70 12.99 -17.85
C VAL A 94 -8.34 14.34 -17.56
N THR A 95 -9.65 14.45 -17.78
CA THR A 95 -10.41 15.68 -17.51
C THR A 95 -11.49 15.38 -16.46
N ASP A 96 -11.48 16.11 -15.34
CA ASP A 96 -12.50 15.96 -14.30
C ASP A 96 -13.83 16.66 -14.66
N ALA A 97 -14.86 16.45 -13.85
CA ALA A 97 -16.18 17.04 -14.06
C ALA A 97 -16.23 18.57 -14.01
N LYS A 98 -15.19 19.22 -13.49
CA LYS A 98 -15.06 20.69 -13.46
C LYS A 98 -14.29 21.22 -14.66
N GLY A 99 -13.88 20.33 -15.57
CA GLY A 99 -13.07 20.68 -16.74
C GLY A 99 -11.57 20.84 -16.42
N ASN A 100 -11.11 20.47 -15.22
CA ASN A 100 -9.70 20.48 -14.91
C ASN A 100 -9.01 19.30 -15.61
N ALA A 101 -7.97 19.57 -16.36
CA ALA A 101 -7.25 18.56 -17.10
C ALA A 101 -5.87 18.30 -16.50
N THR A 102 -5.53 17.01 -16.39
CA THR A 102 -4.16 16.52 -16.16
C THR A 102 -3.68 15.85 -17.43
N THR A 103 -2.51 16.22 -17.94
CA THR A 103 -1.92 15.66 -19.15
C THR A 103 -0.63 14.92 -18.86
N PHE A 104 -0.35 13.88 -19.64
CA PHE A 104 0.81 13.02 -19.49
C PHE A 104 1.61 12.94 -20.79
N THR A 105 2.93 12.88 -20.68
CA THR A 105 3.83 12.51 -21.76
C THR A 105 4.62 11.28 -21.37
N TYR A 106 5.10 10.55 -22.36
CA TYR A 106 5.79 9.28 -22.14
C TYR A 106 7.15 9.26 -22.83
N ASP A 107 8.08 8.49 -22.32
CA ASP A 107 9.31 8.16 -22.99
C ASP A 107 9.10 7.03 -24.01
N LEU A 108 10.18 6.63 -24.72
CA LEU A 108 10.11 5.57 -25.71
C LEU A 108 9.86 4.18 -25.11
N ALA A 109 10.22 3.97 -23.84
CA ALA A 109 9.98 2.74 -23.09
C ALA A 109 8.54 2.63 -22.56
N GLY A 110 7.78 3.76 -22.55
CA GLY A 110 6.41 3.80 -22.07
C GLY A 110 6.26 4.32 -20.65
N ASN A 111 7.35 4.75 -20.00
CA ASN A 111 7.28 5.36 -18.68
C ASN A 111 6.74 6.80 -18.77
N VAL A 112 6.01 7.26 -17.75
CA VAL A 112 5.55 8.66 -17.70
C VAL A 112 6.76 9.58 -17.60
N LYS A 113 6.99 10.39 -18.65
CA LYS A 113 8.07 11.38 -18.71
C LYS A 113 7.69 12.68 -18.00
N SER A 114 6.43 13.10 -18.14
CA SER A 114 5.91 14.27 -17.40
C SER A 114 4.42 14.17 -17.18
N GLU A 115 3.98 14.83 -16.12
CA GLU A 115 2.60 15.11 -15.78
C GLU A 115 2.43 16.63 -15.68
N THR A 116 1.35 17.18 -16.27
CA THR A 116 0.97 18.57 -16.11
C THR A 116 -0.43 18.64 -15.52
N ASN A 117 -0.57 19.21 -14.33
CA ASN A 117 -1.87 19.35 -13.67
C ASN A 117 -2.68 20.51 -14.26
N ALA A 118 -3.93 20.66 -13.84
CA ALA A 118 -4.87 21.67 -14.32
C ALA A 118 -4.41 23.12 -14.06
N LYS A 119 -3.45 23.34 -13.17
CA LYS A 119 -2.85 24.67 -12.91
C LYS A 119 -1.63 24.94 -13.78
N GLY A 120 -1.29 24.03 -14.69
CA GLY A 120 -0.10 24.13 -15.54
C GLY A 120 1.21 23.78 -14.84
N VAL A 121 1.15 23.24 -13.61
CA VAL A 121 2.36 22.78 -12.91
C VAL A 121 2.81 21.47 -13.51
N VAL A 122 4.09 21.44 -13.93
CA VAL A 122 4.71 20.27 -14.53
C VAL A 122 5.54 19.53 -13.49
N THR A 123 5.32 18.22 -13.40
CA THR A 123 6.23 17.27 -12.73
C THR A 123 6.89 16.41 -13.81
N SER A 124 8.22 16.35 -13.82
CA SER A 124 9.00 15.57 -14.77
C SER A 124 9.69 14.40 -14.08
N TYR A 125 9.80 13.29 -14.80
CA TYR A 125 10.35 12.04 -14.31
C TYR A 125 11.47 11.56 -15.22
N ALA A 126 12.52 10.98 -14.68
CA ALA A 126 13.56 10.30 -15.42
C ALA A 126 13.78 8.89 -14.88
N TYR A 127 14.17 7.98 -15.75
CA TYR A 127 14.33 6.57 -15.43
C TYR A 127 15.68 6.06 -15.95
N ASP A 128 16.20 5.03 -15.31
CA ASP A 128 17.35 4.29 -15.82
C ASP A 128 16.95 3.27 -16.89
N ALA A 129 17.92 2.53 -17.42
CA ALA A 129 17.68 1.51 -18.44
C ALA A 129 16.82 0.32 -17.96
N ASN A 130 16.73 0.11 -16.64
CA ASN A 130 15.91 -0.95 -16.04
C ASN A 130 14.48 -0.48 -15.74
N GLY A 131 14.15 0.81 -15.98
CA GLY A 131 12.86 1.42 -15.69
C GLY A 131 12.73 1.92 -14.24
N ASN A 132 13.80 1.98 -13.47
CA ASN A 132 13.77 2.55 -12.13
C ASN A 132 13.73 4.08 -12.20
N LEU A 133 12.88 4.72 -11.38
CA LEU A 133 12.77 6.19 -11.30
C LEU A 133 14.05 6.79 -10.72
N THR A 134 14.84 7.49 -11.51
CA THR A 134 16.08 8.13 -11.05
C THR A 134 15.88 9.57 -10.57
N SER A 135 14.86 10.26 -11.09
CA SER A 135 14.52 11.59 -10.58
C SER A 135 13.06 11.95 -10.79
N MET A 136 12.55 12.80 -9.90
CA MET A 136 11.27 13.49 -10.00
C MET A 136 11.53 14.99 -9.75
N THR A 137 11.15 15.84 -10.70
CA THR A 137 11.35 17.30 -10.65
C THR A 137 10.03 18.02 -10.80
N ASP A 138 9.74 18.91 -9.87
CA ASP A 138 8.61 19.85 -9.92
C ASP A 138 9.08 21.28 -9.58
N ALA A 139 8.14 22.23 -9.43
CA ALA A 139 8.44 23.62 -9.10
C ALA A 139 9.16 23.80 -7.74
N ALA A 140 9.05 22.81 -6.83
CA ALA A 140 9.71 22.84 -5.52
C ALA A 140 11.15 22.28 -5.56
N GLY A 141 11.56 21.65 -6.69
CA GLY A 141 12.91 21.11 -6.90
C GLY A 141 12.90 19.63 -7.29
N THR A 142 14.07 19.00 -7.17
CA THR A 142 14.31 17.64 -7.63
C THR A 142 14.53 16.67 -6.47
N VAL A 143 13.86 15.53 -6.50
CA VAL A 143 14.17 14.34 -5.70
C VAL A 143 14.91 13.35 -6.60
N THR A 144 16.02 12.78 -6.14
CA THR A 144 16.78 11.77 -6.91
C THR A 144 16.91 10.47 -6.14
N TYR A 145 16.97 9.37 -6.89
CA TYR A 145 17.08 8.01 -6.38
C TYR A 145 18.28 7.32 -7.01
N THR A 146 18.97 6.50 -6.25
CA THR A 146 20.00 5.59 -6.77
C THR A 146 19.66 4.15 -6.41
N TYR A 147 20.13 3.23 -7.20
CA TYR A 147 19.81 1.81 -7.08
C TYR A 147 21.08 0.97 -7.11
N ASP A 148 21.02 -0.21 -6.54
CA ASP A 148 22.04 -1.24 -6.73
C ASP A 148 21.72 -2.12 -7.96
N ALA A 149 22.56 -3.13 -8.20
CA ALA A 149 22.42 -4.03 -9.35
C ALA A 149 21.15 -4.93 -9.27
N LEU A 150 20.50 -5.00 -8.11
CA LEU A 150 19.25 -5.74 -7.90
C LEU A 150 18.03 -4.81 -7.95
N ASN A 151 18.17 -3.56 -8.40
CA ASN A 151 17.13 -2.52 -8.47
C ASN A 151 16.56 -2.11 -7.10
N ARG A 152 17.31 -2.28 -6.01
CA ARG A 152 16.91 -1.81 -4.69
C ARG A 152 17.44 -0.39 -4.48
N VAL A 153 16.60 0.48 -3.88
CA VAL A 153 16.96 1.89 -3.62
C VAL A 153 18.14 1.98 -2.64
N THR A 154 19.27 2.50 -3.07
CA THR A 154 20.45 2.72 -2.20
C THR A 154 20.52 4.12 -1.63
N SER A 155 19.94 5.12 -2.30
CA SER A 155 19.78 6.44 -1.72
C SER A 155 18.57 7.20 -2.24
N VAL A 156 18.09 8.13 -1.40
CA VAL A 156 17.06 9.13 -1.76
C VAL A 156 17.60 10.50 -1.36
N LYS A 157 17.78 11.40 -2.34
CA LYS A 157 18.14 12.80 -2.10
C LYS A 157 16.92 13.67 -2.27
N ASP A 158 16.58 14.44 -1.23
CA ASP A 158 15.42 15.32 -1.24
C ASP A 158 15.69 16.64 -1.99
N ARG A 159 14.64 17.47 -2.15
CA ARG A 159 14.69 18.77 -2.82
C ARG A 159 15.62 19.78 -2.15
N ARG A 160 15.99 19.57 -0.87
CA ARG A 160 16.93 20.41 -0.11
C ARG A 160 18.38 19.92 -0.24
N GLY A 161 18.59 18.79 -0.93
CA GLY A 161 19.90 18.19 -1.12
C GLY A 161 20.32 17.22 -0.02
N ASN A 162 19.48 16.98 1.00
CA ASN A 162 19.77 16.01 2.06
C ASN A 162 19.55 14.59 1.54
N THR A 163 20.44 13.68 1.87
CA THR A 163 20.41 12.33 1.34
C THR A 163 20.24 11.30 2.45
N GLN A 164 19.30 10.39 2.27
CA GLN A 164 19.12 9.18 3.07
C GLN A 164 19.70 8.00 2.31
N PHE A 165 20.39 7.09 3.01
CA PHE A 165 21.02 5.90 2.41
C PHE A 165 20.46 4.62 3.02
N PHE A 166 20.42 3.56 2.20
CA PHE A 166 19.97 2.23 2.57
C PHE A 166 21.01 1.19 2.20
N THR A 167 21.24 0.24 3.09
CA THR A 167 22.09 -0.93 2.85
C THR A 167 21.30 -2.19 3.09
N TYR A 168 21.49 -3.19 2.26
CA TYR A 168 20.73 -4.43 2.27
C TYR A 168 21.66 -5.64 2.51
N ASP A 169 21.08 -6.70 3.06
CA ASP A 169 21.73 -8.01 3.08
C ASP A 169 21.45 -8.80 1.78
N ALA A 170 21.94 -10.03 1.73
CA ALA A 170 21.76 -10.92 0.58
C ALA A 170 20.32 -11.43 0.40
N THR A 171 19.44 -11.23 1.38
CA THR A 171 18.03 -11.63 1.36
C THR A 171 17.07 -10.43 1.25
N ASP A 172 17.58 -9.29 0.72
CA ASP A 172 16.85 -8.05 0.43
C ASP A 172 16.32 -7.30 1.66
N ARG A 173 16.80 -7.62 2.87
CA ARG A 173 16.41 -6.92 4.09
C ARG A 173 17.32 -5.72 4.33
N ILE A 174 16.75 -4.61 4.80
CA ILE A 174 17.51 -3.40 5.15
C ILE A 174 18.33 -3.66 6.41
N VAL A 175 19.65 -3.66 6.32
CA VAL A 175 20.58 -3.81 7.46
C VAL A 175 21.09 -2.47 7.99
N GLN A 176 20.97 -1.40 7.22
CA GLN A 176 21.31 -0.05 7.68
C GLN A 176 20.46 1.00 6.96
N VAL A 177 19.99 1.98 7.74
CA VAL A 177 19.47 3.25 7.24
C VAL A 177 20.35 4.36 7.81
N LYS A 178 20.89 5.22 6.93
CA LYS A 178 21.54 6.46 7.35
C LYS A 178 20.61 7.61 6.99
N ASP A 179 20.16 8.36 7.98
CA ASP A 179 19.21 9.46 7.81
C ASP A 179 19.87 10.67 7.14
N ARG A 180 19.06 11.69 6.86
CA ARG A 180 19.47 12.93 6.20
C ARG A 180 20.44 13.78 7.02
N ASN A 181 20.54 13.54 8.33
CA ASN A 181 21.48 14.21 9.25
C ASN A 181 22.78 13.43 9.40
N GLY A 182 22.86 12.25 8.79
CA GLY A 182 24.01 11.37 8.87
C GLY A 182 23.95 10.34 9.98
N ASN A 183 22.87 10.29 10.77
CA ASN A 183 22.66 9.30 11.81
C ASN A 183 22.35 7.94 11.19
N ALA A 184 23.01 6.89 11.67
CA ALA A 184 22.84 5.55 11.15
C ALA A 184 22.14 4.65 12.17
N THR A 185 21.08 4.00 11.74
CA THR A 185 20.43 2.89 12.45
C THR A 185 20.76 1.59 11.75
N ARG A 186 21.23 0.59 12.49
CA ARG A 186 21.54 -0.75 12.00
C ARG A 186 20.54 -1.77 12.52
N TYR A 187 20.27 -2.78 11.69
CA TYR A 187 19.29 -3.84 11.98
C TYR A 187 19.98 -5.20 11.86
N VAL A 188 19.72 -6.08 12.81
CA VAL A 188 20.17 -7.48 12.79
C VAL A 188 18.93 -8.36 12.80
N TYR A 189 18.94 -9.40 11.99
CA TYR A 189 17.81 -10.30 11.80
C TYR A 189 18.17 -11.73 12.21
N ASP A 190 17.18 -12.48 12.67
CA ASP A 190 17.28 -13.93 12.82
C ASP A 190 17.03 -14.66 11.48
N GLY A 191 17.04 -15.99 11.52
CA GLY A 191 16.82 -16.84 10.35
C GLY A 191 15.38 -16.77 9.79
N ASN A 192 14.41 -16.37 10.60
CA ASN A 192 13.00 -16.22 10.20
C ASN A 192 12.70 -14.84 9.62
N GLY A 193 13.65 -13.88 9.76
CA GLY A 193 13.49 -12.50 9.28
C GLY A 193 13.00 -11.53 10.35
N ASN A 194 12.91 -11.93 11.61
CA ASN A 194 12.58 -11.03 12.71
C ASN A 194 13.77 -10.13 13.04
N ILE A 195 13.54 -8.84 13.35
CA ILE A 195 14.58 -7.95 13.85
C ILE A 195 14.90 -8.36 15.28
N VAL A 196 16.11 -8.92 15.51
CA VAL A 196 16.57 -9.29 16.84
C VAL A 196 17.38 -8.20 17.52
N LYS A 197 17.86 -7.21 16.77
CA LYS A 197 18.63 -6.08 17.31
C LYS A 197 18.53 -4.86 16.42
N THR A 198 18.38 -3.69 17.03
CA THR A 198 18.66 -2.40 16.38
C THR A 198 19.76 -1.67 17.15
N ILE A 199 20.56 -0.88 16.43
CA ILE A 199 21.61 -0.03 16.99
C ILE A 199 21.42 1.35 16.39
N ASP A 200 21.16 2.34 17.24
CA ASP A 200 21.01 3.73 16.79
C ASP A 200 22.36 4.44 16.58
N ALA A 201 22.30 5.71 16.17
CA ALA A 201 23.50 6.51 15.88
C ALA A 201 24.33 6.85 17.14
N LEU A 202 23.74 6.75 18.32
CA LEU A 202 24.42 6.97 19.61
C LEU A 202 25.00 5.68 20.17
N GLY A 203 24.75 4.54 19.51
CA GLY A 203 25.18 3.24 19.96
C GLY A 203 24.20 2.58 20.92
N THR A 204 23.01 3.17 21.16
CA THR A 204 21.97 2.53 21.94
C THR A 204 21.50 1.27 21.23
N GLU A 205 21.48 0.16 21.93
CA GLU A 205 21.01 -1.11 21.40
C GLU A 205 19.59 -1.42 21.90
N SER A 206 18.72 -1.85 21.01
CA SER A 206 17.47 -2.50 21.38
C SER A 206 17.53 -3.94 20.93
N VAL A 207 17.35 -4.88 21.85
CA VAL A 207 17.36 -6.31 21.59
C VAL A 207 15.95 -6.85 21.71
N PHE A 208 15.56 -7.69 20.75
CA PHE A 208 14.23 -8.27 20.64
C PHE A 208 14.34 -9.79 20.68
N THR A 209 13.55 -10.42 21.52
CA THR A 209 13.53 -11.88 21.63
C THR A 209 12.16 -12.40 21.21
N TYR A 210 12.16 -13.44 20.39
CA TYR A 210 10.95 -14.06 19.87
C TYR A 210 10.85 -15.51 20.35
N ASN A 211 9.63 -15.99 20.49
CA ASN A 211 9.40 -17.42 20.70
C ASN A 211 9.37 -18.16 19.35
N LYS A 212 9.21 -19.49 19.40
CA LYS A 212 9.16 -20.36 18.21
C LYS A 212 7.98 -20.10 17.24
N ASN A 213 7.03 -19.27 17.65
CA ASN A 213 5.88 -18.85 16.82
C ASN A 213 6.09 -17.43 16.28
N ASP A 214 7.32 -16.89 16.33
CA ASP A 214 7.69 -15.52 15.91
C ASP A 214 6.96 -14.41 16.69
N GLN A 215 6.48 -14.71 17.90
CA GLN A 215 5.89 -13.71 18.78
C GLN A 215 6.99 -13.03 19.62
N LEU A 216 6.99 -11.70 19.69
CA LEU A 216 7.92 -10.91 20.48
C LEU A 216 7.65 -11.14 21.98
N ILE A 217 8.57 -11.78 22.69
CA ILE A 217 8.43 -12.07 24.12
C ILE A 217 9.23 -11.14 25.02
N SER A 218 10.22 -10.43 24.47
CA SER A 218 11.04 -9.49 25.24
C SER A 218 11.59 -8.38 24.35
N THR A 219 11.61 -7.16 24.89
CA THR A 219 12.46 -6.06 24.41
C THR A 219 13.41 -5.66 25.50
N ASP A 220 14.68 -5.39 25.17
CA ASP A 220 15.70 -4.87 26.07
C ASP A 220 16.31 -3.61 25.43
N LEU A 221 16.06 -2.45 26.00
CA LEU A 221 16.68 -1.20 25.60
C LEU A 221 17.96 -0.99 26.43
N HIS A 222 19.09 -1.24 25.79
CA HIS A 222 20.42 -1.13 26.40
C HIS A 222 21.07 0.21 26.02
N ARG A 223 21.32 1.04 27.02
CA ARG A 223 22.00 2.33 26.88
C ARG A 223 23.32 2.33 27.67
N VAL A 224 24.38 2.72 26.96
CA VAL A 224 25.71 2.91 27.57
C VAL A 224 26.03 4.40 27.55
N ASP A 225 26.06 5.04 28.72
CA ASP A 225 26.61 6.39 28.86
C ASP A 225 28.10 6.29 29.25
N ALA A 226 28.97 6.29 28.24
CA ALA A 226 30.41 6.17 28.44
C ALA A 226 31.05 7.31 29.24
N LEU A 227 30.37 8.50 29.31
CA LEU A 227 30.88 9.67 30.07
C LEU A 227 30.61 9.52 31.57
N ASN A 228 29.49 8.93 31.93
CA ASN A 228 29.04 8.77 33.31
C ASN A 228 29.20 7.35 33.82
N GLY A 229 29.68 6.40 33.00
CA GLY A 229 29.85 4.99 33.35
C GLY A 229 28.51 4.28 33.62
N VAL A 230 27.42 4.78 33.10
CA VAL A 230 26.10 4.19 33.29
C VAL A 230 25.86 3.15 32.18
N ASP A 231 25.56 1.94 32.60
CA ASP A 231 25.11 0.83 31.75
C ASP A 231 23.71 0.44 32.27
N SER A 232 22.68 0.68 31.47
CA SER A 232 21.29 0.49 31.86
C SER A 232 20.53 -0.37 30.87
N HIS A 233 19.70 -1.25 31.41
CA HIS A 233 18.81 -2.12 30.68
C HIS A 233 17.36 -1.82 31.08
N GLU A 234 16.51 -1.56 30.08
CA GLU A 234 15.08 -1.39 30.28
C GLU A 234 14.37 -2.56 29.59
N ILE A 235 14.01 -3.60 30.35
CA ILE A 235 13.43 -4.83 29.81
C ILE A 235 11.90 -4.78 29.94
N THR A 236 11.21 -5.03 28.83
CA THR A 236 9.77 -5.25 28.79
C THR A 236 9.50 -6.68 28.34
N LEU A 237 8.59 -7.38 29.01
CA LEU A 237 8.20 -8.76 28.70
C LEU A 237 6.75 -8.84 28.25
N TYR A 238 6.45 -9.79 27.36
CA TYR A 238 5.12 -10.00 26.78
C TYR A 238 4.69 -11.46 26.91
N GLU A 239 3.42 -11.67 27.29
CA GLU A 239 2.77 -12.99 27.32
C GLU A 239 1.57 -12.98 26.36
N TYR A 240 1.24 -14.15 25.80
CA TYR A 240 0.21 -14.28 24.75
C TYR A 240 -0.79 -15.39 25.09
N ASP A 241 -2.02 -15.24 24.60
CA ASP A 241 -3.00 -16.34 24.59
C ASP A 241 -2.85 -17.22 23.35
N GLY A 242 -3.65 -18.29 23.27
CA GLY A 242 -3.65 -19.23 22.14
C GLY A 242 -4.14 -18.64 20.80
N ARG A 243 -4.65 -17.40 20.79
CA ARG A 243 -5.08 -16.63 19.62
C ARG A 243 -4.03 -15.62 19.18
N ASN A 244 -2.83 -15.65 19.76
CA ASN A 244 -1.73 -14.70 19.54
C ASN A 244 -2.02 -13.26 20.02
N LEU A 245 -2.93 -13.07 20.96
CA LEU A 245 -3.21 -11.77 21.58
C LEU A 245 -2.34 -11.59 22.82
N VAL A 246 -1.75 -10.37 23.01
CA VAL A 246 -0.94 -10.04 24.19
C VAL A 246 -1.84 -10.04 25.41
N THR A 247 -1.61 -10.94 26.36
CA THR A 247 -2.39 -11.03 27.61
C THR A 247 -1.75 -10.28 28.76
N LYS A 248 -0.43 -10.07 28.69
CA LYS A 248 0.29 -9.36 29.73
C LYS A 248 1.52 -8.68 29.20
N GLU A 249 1.77 -7.49 29.68
CA GLU A 249 2.99 -6.72 29.48
C GLU A 249 3.59 -6.42 30.87
N ILE A 250 4.91 -6.60 31.04
CA ILE A 250 5.63 -6.28 32.27
C ILE A 250 6.73 -5.30 31.91
N ASN A 251 6.69 -4.08 32.45
CA ASN A 251 7.68 -3.04 32.19
C ASN A 251 8.99 -3.27 32.98
N ALA A 252 10.00 -2.44 32.71
CA ALA A 252 11.31 -2.53 33.36
C ALA A 252 11.29 -2.30 34.88
N LEU A 253 10.23 -1.72 35.44
CA LEU A 253 10.05 -1.53 36.87
C LEU A 253 9.36 -2.74 37.52
N GLY A 254 8.93 -3.72 36.72
CA GLY A 254 8.19 -4.89 37.20
C GLY A 254 6.67 -4.69 37.28
N ASP A 255 6.16 -3.51 36.91
CA ASP A 255 4.73 -3.28 36.87
C ASP A 255 4.12 -4.03 35.66
N SER A 256 2.93 -4.59 35.85
CA SER A 256 2.28 -5.36 34.85
C SER A 256 0.93 -4.78 34.43
N THR A 257 0.70 -4.75 33.11
CA THR A 257 -0.60 -4.48 32.50
C THR A 257 -1.16 -5.80 31.97
N VAL A 258 -2.41 -6.12 32.35
CA VAL A 258 -3.10 -7.34 31.91
C VAL A 258 -4.22 -6.95 30.95
N TYR A 259 -4.30 -7.66 29.83
CA TYR A 259 -5.31 -7.44 28.79
C TYR A 259 -6.29 -8.61 28.77
N VAL A 260 -7.57 -8.28 28.80
CA VAL A 260 -8.67 -9.24 28.67
C VAL A 260 -9.41 -8.95 27.37
N TYR A 261 -9.68 -9.97 26.59
CA TYR A 261 -10.31 -9.83 25.27
C TYR A 261 -11.69 -10.48 25.24
N ASP A 262 -12.57 -9.99 24.38
CA ASP A 262 -13.82 -10.67 24.05
C ASP A 262 -13.58 -11.79 23.02
N GLY A 263 -14.69 -12.47 22.61
CA GLY A 263 -14.65 -13.54 21.61
C GLY A 263 -14.16 -13.08 20.24
N ASN A 264 -14.28 -11.78 19.93
CA ASN A 264 -13.86 -11.16 18.68
C ASN A 264 -12.44 -10.58 18.73
N GLY A 265 -11.77 -10.65 19.90
CA GLY A 265 -10.42 -10.12 20.07
C GLY A 265 -10.33 -8.64 20.43
N TYR A 266 -11.44 -7.99 20.79
CA TYR A 266 -11.42 -6.61 21.30
C TYR A 266 -11.06 -6.58 22.78
N VAL A 267 -10.21 -5.62 23.17
CA VAL A 267 -9.81 -5.43 24.58
C VAL A 267 -11.03 -5.01 25.39
N LYS A 268 -11.31 -5.74 26.49
CA LYS A 268 -12.35 -5.40 27.47
C LYS A 268 -11.79 -4.63 28.66
N GLN A 269 -10.53 -4.87 29.03
CA GLN A 269 -9.86 -4.28 30.17
C GLN A 269 -8.34 -4.36 29.95
#